data_c045dba381c3266f9c336bde7b3878dc
#
_entry.id   c045dba381c3266f9c336bde7b3878dc
#
_cell.length_a   1.000
_cell.length_b   1.000
_cell.length_c   1.000
_cell.angle_alpha   90.00
_cell.angle_beta   90.00
_cell.angle_gamma   90.00
#
_symmetry.space_group_name_H-M   'P 1'
#
loop_
_entity.id
_entity.type
_entity.pdbx_description
1 polymer ?
#
loop_
_entity_poly.entity_id
_entity_poly.type
_entity_poly.pdbx_seq_one_letter_code
_entity_poly.pdbx_strand_id
1 'polypeptide(L)'
;MKHTVITIARSYGSGGRTLGKLLAKELGIHCYDRELLRMASEQSGINEALFGQVDEKVKSLPLFGIGKKIYKGEVFPPESDDFVSDDNLFNYQAKVIKEVAAEESCVIIGRCADFILKDNPNVIRLFFYAPREDCITRVKTQNGGKEKDIIRKIEKTDKYRSDYYKYHTGKDWNDSRNYDFCLNTASMSYEKLVAVVKAYIEQYA
;
A
#
# COMPACT_ATOMS: atom_id res chain seq x y z
N MET A 1 20.97 -7.71 -9.77
CA MET A 1 20.14 -6.48 -9.75
C MET A 1 20.62 -5.63 -8.60
N LYS A 2 20.80 -4.33 -8.80
CA LYS A 2 21.13 -3.39 -7.71
C LYS A 2 20.01 -3.45 -6.66
N HIS A 3 20.32 -3.16 -5.40
CA HIS A 3 19.31 -3.09 -4.33
C HIS A 3 18.16 -2.19 -4.76
N THR A 4 16.95 -2.74 -4.91
CA THR A 4 15.79 -2.02 -5.44
C THR A 4 14.56 -2.37 -4.63
N VAL A 5 13.84 -1.35 -4.16
CA VAL A 5 12.57 -1.50 -3.46
C VAL A 5 11.45 -0.96 -4.33
N ILE A 6 10.39 -1.76 -4.50
CA ILE A 6 9.25 -1.41 -5.36
C ILE A 6 8.02 -1.24 -4.48
N THR A 7 7.49 -0.03 -4.39
CA THR A 7 6.23 0.22 -3.68
C THR A 7 5.05 0.26 -4.64
N ILE A 8 3.92 -0.34 -4.26
CA ILE A 8 2.74 -0.45 -5.12
C ILE A 8 1.50 0.10 -4.42
N ALA A 9 1.07 1.29 -4.82
CA ALA A 9 -0.28 1.78 -4.57
C ALA A 9 -1.23 1.26 -5.67
N ARG A 10 -2.53 1.07 -5.35
CA ARG A 10 -3.45 0.42 -6.30
C ARG A 10 -4.91 0.67 -5.96
N SER A 11 -5.77 0.90 -6.95
CA SER A 11 -7.22 0.89 -6.76
C SER A 11 -7.76 -0.52 -6.50
N TYR A 12 -8.91 -0.61 -5.81
CA TYR A 12 -9.53 -1.89 -5.51
C TYR A 12 -10.11 -2.53 -6.79
N GLY A 13 -9.82 -3.81 -6.99
CA GLY A 13 -10.25 -4.51 -8.22
C GLY A 13 -9.35 -4.26 -9.44
N SER A 14 -8.37 -3.36 -9.37
CA SER A 14 -7.41 -3.15 -10.47
C SER A 14 -6.52 -4.38 -10.76
N GLY A 15 -6.43 -5.35 -9.85
CA GLY A 15 -5.49 -6.46 -9.97
C GLY A 15 -4.06 -6.12 -9.57
N GLY A 16 -3.81 -4.91 -9.07
CA GLY A 16 -2.46 -4.45 -8.70
C GLY A 16 -1.78 -5.31 -7.64
N ARG A 17 -2.55 -5.93 -6.71
CA ARG A 17 -2.01 -6.90 -5.75
C ARG A 17 -1.47 -8.16 -6.44
N THR A 18 -2.23 -8.69 -7.39
CA THR A 18 -1.83 -9.87 -8.19
C THR A 18 -0.60 -9.54 -9.01
N LEU A 19 -0.61 -8.39 -9.69
CA LEU A 19 0.51 -7.93 -10.50
C LEU A 19 1.78 -7.75 -9.66
N GLY A 20 1.68 -7.18 -8.47
CA GLY A 20 2.82 -7.03 -7.55
C GLY A 20 3.44 -8.37 -7.14
N LYS A 21 2.59 -9.38 -6.83
CA LYS A 21 3.06 -10.73 -6.52
C LYS A 21 3.73 -11.42 -7.71
N LEU A 22 3.17 -11.26 -8.91
CA LEU A 22 3.77 -11.81 -10.14
C LEU A 22 5.09 -11.13 -10.46
N LEU A 23 5.17 -9.81 -10.30
CA LEU A 23 6.40 -9.04 -10.47
C LEU A 23 7.49 -9.50 -9.50
N ALA A 24 7.17 -9.63 -8.23
CA ALA A 24 8.12 -10.11 -7.21
C ALA A 24 8.64 -11.51 -7.54
N LYS A 25 7.74 -12.41 -7.95
CA LYS A 25 8.12 -13.77 -8.40
C LYS A 25 9.07 -13.74 -9.60
N GLU A 26 8.76 -12.92 -10.61
CA GLU A 26 9.57 -12.77 -11.81
C GLU A 26 10.96 -12.17 -11.53
N LEU A 27 11.05 -11.27 -10.55
CA LEU A 27 12.30 -10.65 -10.12
C LEU A 27 13.08 -11.50 -9.09
N GLY A 28 12.48 -12.56 -8.56
CA GLY A 28 13.08 -13.40 -7.52
C GLY A 28 13.27 -12.69 -6.18
N ILE A 29 12.39 -11.73 -5.84
CA ILE A 29 12.43 -10.95 -4.60
C ILE A 29 11.17 -11.14 -3.76
N HIS A 30 11.23 -10.81 -2.48
CA HIS A 30 10.10 -10.95 -1.57
C HIS A 30 8.99 -9.93 -1.85
N CYS A 31 7.73 -10.30 -1.57
CA CYS A 31 6.56 -9.43 -1.74
C CYS A 31 5.83 -9.25 -0.40
N TYR A 32 6.08 -8.14 0.26
CA TYR A 32 5.45 -7.75 1.51
C TYR A 32 4.04 -7.19 1.28
N ASP A 33 3.06 -7.77 1.96
CA ASP A 33 1.67 -7.33 1.93
C ASP A 33 1.10 -7.30 3.37
N ARG A 34 0.30 -8.29 3.77
CA ARG A 34 -0.29 -8.35 5.12
C ARG A 34 0.71 -8.76 6.20
N GLU A 35 1.76 -9.45 5.86
CA GLU A 35 2.76 -9.92 6.83
C GLU A 35 3.48 -8.78 7.56
N LEU A 36 3.53 -7.57 6.98
CA LEU A 36 4.04 -6.37 7.66
C LEU A 36 3.28 -6.05 8.96
N LEU A 37 1.98 -6.43 9.04
CA LEU A 37 1.20 -6.25 10.27
C LEU A 37 1.68 -7.18 11.37
N ARG A 38 1.94 -8.46 11.02
CA ARG A 38 2.48 -9.45 11.94
C ARG A 38 3.86 -9.02 12.44
N MET A 39 4.75 -8.58 11.52
CA MET A 39 6.08 -8.08 11.89
C MET A 39 6.00 -6.85 12.82
N ALA A 40 5.10 -5.91 12.54
CA ALA A 40 4.88 -4.76 13.41
C ALA A 40 4.31 -5.16 14.78
N SER A 41 3.44 -6.17 14.84
CA SER A 41 2.94 -6.76 16.08
C SER A 41 4.06 -7.42 16.89
N GLU A 42 4.90 -8.23 16.25
CA GLU A 42 6.05 -8.89 16.88
C GLU A 42 7.06 -7.89 17.45
N GLN A 43 7.36 -6.81 16.72
CA GLN A 43 8.29 -5.77 17.19
C GLN A 43 7.73 -4.90 18.31
N SER A 44 6.42 -4.60 18.28
CA SER A 44 5.80 -3.68 19.25
C SER A 44 5.27 -4.39 20.48
N GLY A 45 4.97 -5.69 20.40
CA GLY A 45 4.19 -6.43 21.39
C GLY A 45 2.68 -6.09 21.36
N ILE A 46 2.22 -5.25 20.42
CA ILE A 46 0.81 -4.88 20.26
C ILE A 46 0.10 -5.97 19.44
N ASN A 47 -1.12 -6.35 19.84
CA ASN A 47 -1.89 -7.39 19.17
C ASN A 47 -2.09 -7.07 17.66
N GLU A 48 -1.77 -8.03 16.78
CA GLU A 48 -1.89 -7.93 15.33
C GLU A 48 -3.31 -7.51 14.86
N ALA A 49 -4.34 -7.95 15.60
CA ALA A 49 -5.73 -7.57 15.28
C ALA A 49 -5.97 -6.05 15.32
N LEU A 50 -5.23 -5.29 16.12
CA LEU A 50 -5.33 -3.83 16.17
C LEU A 50 -4.76 -3.22 14.90
N PHE A 51 -3.62 -3.71 14.42
CA PHE A 51 -3.08 -3.30 13.12
C PHE A 51 -4.04 -3.61 11.97
N GLY A 52 -4.67 -4.80 11.98
CA GLY A 52 -5.70 -5.18 11.01
C GLY A 52 -6.94 -4.29 11.06
N GLN A 53 -7.32 -3.83 12.25
CA GLN A 53 -8.47 -2.92 12.42
C GLN A 53 -8.21 -1.54 11.80
N VAL A 54 -7.01 -1.01 11.92
CA VAL A 54 -6.61 0.25 11.29
C VAL A 54 -6.56 0.09 9.76
N ASP A 55 -6.21 -1.09 9.28
CA ASP A 55 -6.14 -1.40 7.84
C ASP A 55 -7.54 -1.64 7.20
N GLU A 56 -8.55 -2.01 7.98
CA GLU A 56 -9.88 -2.40 7.49
C GLU A 56 -11.04 -1.49 7.94
N LYS A 57 -10.88 -0.77 9.05
CA LYS A 57 -11.95 0.10 9.59
C LYS A 57 -11.81 1.52 9.08
N VAL A 58 -12.78 1.90 8.25
CA VAL A 58 -13.21 3.29 8.14
C VAL A 58 -13.86 3.69 9.48
N LYS A 59 -13.08 3.95 10.52
CA LYS A 59 -13.54 4.93 11.49
C LYS A 59 -13.62 6.22 10.68
N SER A 60 -14.78 6.84 10.71
CA SER A 60 -14.94 8.21 10.20
C SER A 60 -13.84 9.05 10.85
N LEU A 61 -12.73 9.23 10.12
CA LEU A 61 -11.75 10.23 10.50
C LEU A 61 -12.54 11.53 10.66
N PRO A 62 -12.47 12.21 11.79
CA PRO A 62 -13.23 13.44 11.98
C PRO A 62 -12.85 14.40 10.87
N LEU A 63 -13.79 14.67 9.97
CA LEU A 63 -13.61 15.55 8.79
C LEU A 63 -13.29 16.99 9.19
N PHE A 64 -13.45 17.33 10.47
CA PHE A 64 -13.25 18.67 11.01
C PHE A 64 -12.48 18.62 12.34
N GLY A 65 -11.28 19.19 12.36
CA GLY A 65 -10.72 19.76 13.58
C GLY A 65 -9.54 19.05 14.25
N ILE A 66 -8.98 17.98 13.73
CA ILE A 66 -7.70 17.45 14.25
C ILE A 66 -6.61 17.72 13.23
N GLY A 67 -5.59 18.46 13.65
CA GLY A 67 -4.45 18.81 12.80
C GLY A 67 -3.86 17.57 12.14
N LYS A 68 -3.50 17.69 10.86
CA LYS A 68 -2.81 16.64 10.10
C LYS A 68 -1.63 16.12 10.90
N LYS A 69 -1.69 14.90 11.41
CA LYS A 69 -0.55 14.24 12.03
C LYS A 69 0.25 13.54 10.94
N ILE A 70 0.94 14.36 10.13
CA ILE A 70 1.89 13.84 9.15
C ILE A 70 2.94 13.03 9.91
N TYR A 71 3.19 11.81 9.43
CA TYR A 71 4.20 10.92 9.97
C TYR A 71 5.56 11.60 10.20
N LYS A 72 6.05 11.56 11.44
CA LYS A 72 7.32 12.14 11.85
C LYS A 72 8.40 11.11 12.17
N GLY A 73 8.06 9.84 12.18
CA GLY A 73 9.03 8.75 12.42
C GLY A 73 9.21 8.31 13.87
N GLU A 74 8.45 8.87 14.81
CA GLU A 74 8.57 8.56 16.24
C GLU A 74 7.58 7.47 16.64
N VAL A 75 8.07 6.44 17.35
CA VAL A 75 7.22 5.42 17.99
C VAL A 75 7.03 5.78 19.46
N PHE A 76 5.82 5.60 19.97
CA PHE A 76 5.51 5.79 21.39
C PHE A 76 5.82 4.50 22.17
N PRO A 77 6.50 4.59 23.33
CA PRO A 77 6.84 3.44 24.15
C PRO A 77 5.62 2.85 24.88
N PRO A 78 5.72 1.62 25.43
CA PRO A 78 4.62 0.93 26.11
C PRO A 78 3.99 1.71 27.28
N GLU A 79 4.73 2.60 27.91
CA GLU A 79 4.27 3.42 29.04
C GLU A 79 3.43 4.63 28.60
N SER A 80 3.35 4.91 27.29
CA SER A 80 2.57 6.01 26.75
C SER A 80 1.09 5.67 26.66
N ASP A 81 0.20 6.60 27.02
CA ASP A 81 -1.25 6.49 26.78
C ASP A 81 -1.59 6.32 25.29
N ASP A 82 -0.73 6.81 24.41
CA ASP A 82 -0.87 6.71 22.96
C ASP A 82 -0.24 5.42 22.38
N PHE A 83 0.24 4.48 23.20
CA PHE A 83 0.93 3.27 22.75
C PHE A 83 0.14 2.45 21.72
N VAL A 84 -1.17 2.29 21.91
CA VAL A 84 -2.08 1.58 21.00
C VAL A 84 -2.89 2.50 20.09
N SER A 85 -2.48 3.76 19.96
CA SER A 85 -3.15 4.71 19.06
C SER A 85 -2.96 4.34 17.58
N ASP A 86 -3.92 4.75 16.73
CA ASP A 86 -3.85 4.52 15.29
C ASP A 86 -2.55 5.12 14.68
N ASP A 87 -2.09 6.25 15.22
CA ASP A 87 -0.84 6.89 14.79
C ASP A 87 0.39 6.04 15.15
N ASN A 88 0.44 5.47 16.36
CA ASN A 88 1.56 4.65 16.77
C ASN A 88 1.58 3.29 16.05
N LEU A 89 0.42 2.72 15.77
CA LEU A 89 0.30 1.53 14.92
C LEU A 89 0.88 1.80 13.52
N PHE A 90 0.59 2.98 12.95
CA PHE A 90 1.22 3.41 11.70
C PHE A 90 2.74 3.58 11.84
N ASN A 91 3.21 4.18 12.93
CA ASN A 91 4.63 4.40 13.19
C ASN A 91 5.40 3.07 13.26
N TYR A 92 4.88 2.05 13.93
CA TYR A 92 5.48 0.71 13.96
C TYR A 92 5.48 0.05 12.58
N GLN A 93 4.39 0.16 11.80
CA GLN A 93 4.39 -0.32 10.42
C GLN A 93 5.45 0.40 9.57
N ALA A 94 5.58 1.71 9.72
CA ALA A 94 6.57 2.49 8.99
C ALA A 94 8.00 2.13 9.38
N LYS A 95 8.24 1.79 10.66
CA LYS A 95 9.54 1.28 11.13
C LYS A 95 9.89 -0.03 10.43
N VAL A 96 8.99 -1.01 10.45
CA VAL A 96 9.17 -2.30 9.75
C VAL A 96 9.41 -2.10 8.24
N ILE A 97 8.64 -1.23 7.59
CA ILE A 97 8.81 -0.93 6.16
C ILE A 97 10.22 -0.40 5.88
N LYS A 98 10.76 0.48 6.73
CA LYS A 98 12.13 1.00 6.57
C LYS A 98 13.19 -0.08 6.77
N GLU A 99 12.98 -0.98 7.73
CA GLU A 99 13.91 -2.08 8.03
C GLU A 99 13.98 -3.06 6.85
N VAL A 100 12.86 -3.59 6.39
CA VAL A 100 12.85 -4.53 5.24
C VAL A 100 13.39 -3.87 3.96
N ALA A 101 13.10 -2.58 3.75
CA ALA A 101 13.62 -1.83 2.61
C ALA A 101 15.13 -1.56 2.69
N ALA A 102 15.73 -1.60 3.88
CA ALA A 102 17.17 -1.47 4.07
C ALA A 102 17.91 -2.81 3.92
N GLU A 103 17.25 -3.91 4.26
CA GLU A 103 17.86 -5.25 4.31
C GLU A 103 17.88 -5.93 2.94
N GLU A 104 16.80 -5.81 2.16
CA GLU A 104 16.68 -6.56 0.91
C GLU A 104 15.94 -5.83 -0.20
N SER A 105 16.14 -6.27 -1.44
CA SER A 105 15.28 -5.89 -2.57
C SER A 105 13.91 -6.54 -2.40
N CYS A 106 12.83 -5.76 -2.46
CA CYS A 106 11.49 -6.28 -2.22
C CYS A 106 10.40 -5.48 -2.93
N VAL A 107 9.22 -6.07 -2.98
CA VAL A 107 7.97 -5.41 -3.37
C VAL A 107 7.13 -5.17 -2.11
N ILE A 108 6.66 -3.95 -1.90
CA ILE A 108 5.81 -3.57 -0.76
C ILE A 108 4.46 -3.08 -1.28
N ILE A 109 3.35 -3.72 -0.83
CA ILE A 109 2.02 -3.41 -1.33
C ILE A 109 1.25 -2.50 -0.36
N GLY A 110 1.07 -1.23 -0.74
CA GLY A 110 0.27 -0.23 -0.03
C GLY A 110 0.96 0.38 1.19
N ARG A 111 0.17 0.70 2.27
CA ARG A 111 0.63 1.17 3.59
C ARG A 111 1.43 2.47 3.55
N CYS A 112 1.18 3.33 2.55
CA CYS A 112 1.94 4.55 2.33
C CYS A 112 3.46 4.32 2.20
N ALA A 113 3.88 3.11 1.76
CA ALA A 113 5.30 2.76 1.65
C ALA A 113 6.05 3.71 0.70
N ASP A 114 5.39 4.17 -0.36
CA ASP A 114 5.88 5.19 -1.28
C ASP A 114 6.26 6.50 -0.57
N PHE A 115 5.47 6.91 0.41
CA PHE A 115 5.73 8.12 1.21
C PHE A 115 6.73 7.86 2.34
N ILE A 116 6.63 6.71 3.02
CA ILE A 116 7.54 6.34 4.12
C ILE A 116 8.98 6.26 3.62
N LEU A 117 9.17 5.77 2.39
CA LEU A 117 10.47 5.57 1.75
C LEU A 117 10.83 6.68 0.74
N LYS A 118 10.17 7.84 0.78
CA LYS A 118 10.33 8.94 -0.19
C LYS A 118 11.76 9.44 -0.36
N ASP A 119 12.56 9.34 0.69
CA ASP A 119 13.95 9.82 0.73
C ASP A 119 14.97 8.70 0.40
N ASN A 120 14.50 7.48 0.11
CA ASN A 120 15.36 6.36 -0.29
C ASN A 120 15.53 6.37 -1.83
N PRO A 121 16.75 6.56 -2.34
CA PRO A 121 17.01 6.67 -3.79
C PRO A 121 16.83 5.36 -4.55
N ASN A 122 16.72 4.23 -3.86
CA ASN A 122 16.55 2.91 -4.47
C ASN A 122 15.07 2.49 -4.58
N VAL A 123 14.13 3.40 -4.32
CA VAL A 123 12.69 3.12 -4.33
C VAL A 123 12.05 3.52 -5.64
N ILE A 124 11.32 2.58 -6.23
CA ILE A 124 10.45 2.81 -7.39
C ILE A 124 9.00 2.78 -6.93
N ARG A 125 8.26 3.86 -7.17
CA ARG A 125 6.88 4.05 -6.71
C ARG A 125 5.91 3.82 -7.86
N LEU A 126 5.11 2.77 -7.75
CA LEU A 126 4.15 2.39 -8.78
C LEU A 126 2.71 2.63 -8.30
N PHE A 127 1.85 3.05 -9.22
CA PHE A 127 0.41 3.12 -9.01
C PHE A 127 -0.32 2.30 -10.09
N PHE A 128 -1.10 1.30 -9.66
CA PHE A 128 -1.87 0.45 -10.56
C PHE A 128 -3.36 0.76 -10.45
N TYR A 129 -3.99 1.08 -11.58
CA TYR A 129 -5.40 1.37 -11.68
C TYR A 129 -6.05 0.59 -12.84
N ALA A 130 -7.37 0.58 -12.89
CA ALA A 130 -8.15 0.12 -14.03
C ALA A 130 -9.44 0.92 -14.12
N PRO A 131 -10.09 0.97 -15.29
CA PRO A 131 -11.45 1.48 -15.41
C PRO A 131 -12.40 0.76 -14.45
N ARG A 132 -13.41 1.49 -13.97
CA ARG A 132 -14.35 0.99 -12.94
C ARG A 132 -15.00 -0.31 -13.35
N GLU A 133 -15.41 -0.43 -14.60
CA GLU A 133 -16.08 -1.62 -15.15
C GLU A 133 -15.20 -2.87 -15.11
N ASP A 134 -13.92 -2.70 -15.39
CA ASP A 134 -12.93 -3.78 -15.30
C ASP A 134 -12.71 -4.21 -13.85
N CYS A 135 -12.67 -3.25 -12.92
CA CYS A 135 -12.59 -3.53 -11.49
C CYS A 135 -13.80 -4.34 -11.01
N ILE A 136 -15.03 -3.94 -11.41
CA ILE A 136 -16.27 -4.64 -11.06
C ILE A 136 -16.24 -6.07 -11.61
N THR A 137 -15.89 -6.21 -12.89
CA THR A 137 -15.82 -7.50 -13.57
C THR A 137 -14.82 -8.46 -12.88
N ARG A 138 -13.62 -7.98 -12.58
CA ARG A 138 -12.60 -8.78 -11.88
C ARG A 138 -13.06 -9.20 -10.48
N VAL A 139 -13.60 -8.28 -9.70
CA VAL A 139 -14.08 -8.58 -8.35
C VAL A 139 -15.22 -9.59 -8.40
N LYS A 140 -16.16 -9.45 -9.35
CA LYS A 140 -17.25 -10.38 -9.56
C LYS A 140 -16.77 -11.78 -9.93
N THR A 141 -15.79 -11.87 -10.81
CA THR A 141 -15.19 -13.15 -11.24
C THR A 141 -14.45 -13.85 -10.08
N GLN A 142 -13.74 -13.08 -9.24
CA GLN A 142 -12.94 -13.64 -8.15
C GLN A 142 -13.75 -14.03 -6.92
N ASN A 143 -14.75 -13.20 -6.55
CA ASN A 143 -15.42 -13.32 -5.26
C ASN A 143 -16.94 -13.62 -5.40
N GLY A 144 -17.51 -13.56 -6.61
CA GLY A 144 -18.95 -13.60 -6.81
C GLY A 144 -19.64 -12.37 -6.21
N GLY A 145 -20.96 -12.48 -6.04
CA GLY A 145 -21.76 -11.46 -5.36
C GLY A 145 -22.55 -10.56 -6.29
N LYS A 146 -23.44 -9.76 -5.68
CA LYS A 146 -24.29 -8.80 -6.40
C LYS A 146 -23.47 -7.56 -6.80
N GLU A 147 -23.64 -7.11 -8.02
CA GLU A 147 -22.91 -5.97 -8.59
C GLU A 147 -23.00 -4.71 -7.71
N LYS A 148 -24.19 -4.40 -7.19
CA LYS A 148 -24.37 -3.27 -6.27
C LYS A 148 -23.49 -3.34 -5.03
N ASP A 149 -23.28 -4.53 -4.48
CA ASP A 149 -22.43 -4.72 -3.28
C ASP A 149 -20.93 -4.63 -3.64
N ILE A 150 -20.58 -5.11 -4.83
CA ILE A 150 -19.23 -4.98 -5.39
C ILE A 150 -18.88 -3.51 -5.59
N ILE A 151 -19.75 -2.74 -6.24
CA ILE A 151 -19.58 -1.30 -6.45
C ILE A 151 -19.36 -0.58 -5.12
N ARG A 152 -20.25 -0.82 -4.15
CA ARG A 152 -20.12 -0.23 -2.81
C ARG A 152 -18.81 -0.60 -2.13
N LYS A 153 -18.35 -1.84 -2.28
CA LYS A 153 -17.08 -2.31 -1.73
C LYS A 153 -15.88 -1.61 -2.37
N ILE A 154 -15.88 -1.44 -3.70
CA ILE A 154 -14.83 -0.71 -4.44
C ILE A 154 -14.75 0.72 -3.93
N GLU A 155 -15.87 1.45 -3.94
CA GLU A 155 -15.94 2.84 -3.51
C GLU A 155 -15.49 3.02 -2.05
N LYS A 156 -15.99 2.18 -1.16
CA LYS A 156 -15.63 2.23 0.27
C LYS A 156 -14.14 1.97 0.48
N THR A 157 -13.58 0.99 -0.22
CA THR A 157 -12.17 0.62 -0.05
C THR A 157 -11.24 1.69 -0.61
N ASP A 158 -11.53 2.24 -1.78
CA ASP A 158 -10.67 3.25 -2.38
C ASP A 158 -10.80 4.60 -1.67
N LYS A 159 -12.02 4.95 -1.19
CA LYS A 159 -12.19 6.10 -0.29
C LYS A 159 -11.36 5.95 0.98
N TYR A 160 -11.39 4.78 1.62
CA TYR A 160 -10.60 4.51 2.82
C TYR A 160 -9.10 4.68 2.55
N ARG A 161 -8.59 4.11 1.44
CA ARG A 161 -7.17 4.25 1.07
C ARG A 161 -6.77 5.70 0.84
N SER A 162 -7.62 6.45 0.15
CA SER A 162 -7.42 7.87 -0.10
C SER A 162 -7.40 8.68 1.20
N ASP A 163 -8.37 8.45 2.10
CA ASP A 163 -8.46 9.15 3.39
C ASP A 163 -7.26 8.80 4.29
N TYR A 164 -6.89 7.52 4.36
CA TYR A 164 -5.73 7.02 5.12
C TYR A 164 -4.42 7.62 4.60
N TYR A 165 -4.22 7.60 3.29
CA TYR A 165 -3.04 8.19 2.67
C TYR A 165 -2.96 9.69 2.95
N LYS A 166 -4.06 10.41 2.78
CA LYS A 166 -4.11 11.86 3.05
C LYS A 166 -3.85 12.20 4.51
N TYR A 167 -4.35 11.40 5.44
CA TYR A 167 -4.15 11.59 6.86
C TYR A 167 -2.67 11.50 7.25
N HIS A 168 -2.00 10.40 6.84
CA HIS A 168 -0.61 10.14 7.23
C HIS A 168 0.43 10.89 6.39
N THR A 169 0.11 11.27 5.15
CA THR A 169 1.08 11.88 4.22
C THR A 169 0.81 13.36 3.93
N GLY A 170 -0.41 13.82 4.15
CA GLY A 170 -0.87 15.14 3.73
C GLY A 170 -1.10 15.29 2.21
N LYS A 171 -0.85 14.24 1.43
CA LYS A 171 -0.92 14.23 -0.03
C LYS A 171 -2.22 13.58 -0.54
N ASP A 172 -2.53 13.81 -1.82
CA ASP A 172 -3.63 13.12 -2.49
C ASP A 172 -3.15 11.78 -3.06
N TRP A 173 -3.86 10.70 -2.71
CA TRP A 173 -3.53 9.35 -3.14
C TRP A 173 -3.62 9.15 -4.66
N ASN A 174 -4.53 9.86 -5.33
CA ASN A 174 -4.72 9.78 -6.76
C ASN A 174 -3.81 10.73 -7.56
N ASP A 175 -2.97 11.51 -6.90
CA ASP A 175 -2.03 12.41 -7.59
C ASP A 175 -0.86 11.61 -8.18
N SER A 176 -0.85 11.51 -9.52
CA SER A 176 0.19 10.78 -10.26
C SER A 176 1.62 11.28 -9.98
N ARG A 177 1.78 12.52 -9.51
CA ARG A 177 3.09 13.09 -9.13
C ARG A 177 3.73 12.44 -7.92
N ASN A 178 2.98 11.64 -7.17
CA ASN A 178 3.51 10.85 -6.04
C ASN A 178 4.20 9.57 -6.49
N TYR A 179 4.06 9.17 -7.76
CA TYR A 179 4.50 7.89 -8.30
C TYR A 179 5.42 8.08 -9.50
N ASP A 180 6.37 7.17 -9.66
CA ASP A 180 7.31 7.19 -10.77
C ASP A 180 6.69 6.56 -12.03
N PHE A 181 5.73 5.63 -11.86
CA PHE A 181 5.04 5.00 -12.97
C PHE A 181 3.58 4.64 -12.59
N CYS A 182 2.63 5.09 -13.41
CA CYS A 182 1.20 4.78 -13.27
C CYS A 182 0.74 3.93 -14.45
N LEU A 183 0.10 2.75 -14.17
CA LEU A 183 -0.25 1.79 -15.20
C LEU A 183 -1.71 1.38 -15.14
N ASN A 184 -2.41 1.46 -16.28
CA ASN A 184 -3.73 0.90 -16.48
C ASN A 184 -3.62 -0.62 -16.70
N THR A 185 -4.10 -1.40 -15.74
CA THR A 185 -3.99 -2.86 -15.76
C THR A 185 -5.08 -3.56 -16.58
N ALA A 186 -6.02 -2.83 -17.17
CA ALA A 186 -7.02 -3.38 -18.09
C ALA A 186 -6.52 -3.45 -19.53
N SER A 187 -5.40 -2.77 -19.85
CA SER A 187 -4.93 -2.60 -21.22
C SER A 187 -4.30 -3.86 -21.84
N MET A 188 -3.85 -4.83 -21.01
CA MET A 188 -3.16 -6.03 -21.50
C MET A 188 -3.17 -7.16 -20.46
N SER A 189 -2.68 -8.35 -20.83
CA SER A 189 -2.56 -9.49 -19.90
C SER A 189 -1.53 -9.25 -18.80
N TYR A 190 -1.62 -9.99 -17.70
CA TYR A 190 -0.68 -9.85 -16.57
C TYR A 190 0.77 -10.11 -16.97
N GLU A 191 1.04 -11.06 -17.88
CA GLU A 191 2.38 -11.37 -18.37
C GLU A 191 2.98 -10.16 -19.09
N LYS A 192 2.20 -9.51 -19.95
CA LYS A 192 2.62 -8.29 -20.65
C LYS A 192 2.82 -7.12 -19.69
N LEU A 193 1.92 -6.95 -18.69
CA LEU A 193 2.05 -5.92 -17.66
C LEU A 193 3.33 -6.11 -16.84
N VAL A 194 3.65 -7.34 -16.44
CA VAL A 194 4.91 -7.66 -15.75
C VAL A 194 6.11 -7.31 -16.62
N ALA A 195 6.10 -7.67 -17.90
CA ALA A 195 7.19 -7.36 -18.82
C ALA A 195 7.41 -5.84 -18.97
N VAL A 196 6.33 -5.05 -19.10
CA VAL A 196 6.39 -3.58 -19.19
C VAL A 196 6.98 -2.98 -17.91
N VAL A 197 6.50 -3.41 -16.73
CA VAL A 197 7.01 -2.90 -15.45
C VAL A 197 8.47 -3.29 -15.23
N LYS A 198 8.85 -4.53 -15.59
CA LYS A 198 10.23 -5.01 -15.51
C LYS A 198 11.17 -4.18 -16.40
N ALA A 199 10.77 -3.94 -17.65
CA ALA A 199 11.53 -3.08 -18.55
C ALA A 199 11.72 -1.65 -18.02
N TYR A 200 10.69 -1.08 -17.38
CA TYR A 200 10.81 0.22 -16.71
C TYR A 200 11.81 0.17 -15.55
N ILE A 201 11.73 -0.85 -14.69
CA ILE A 201 12.65 -1.03 -13.55
C ILE A 201 14.11 -1.15 -14.03
N GLU A 202 14.35 -1.92 -15.09
CA GLU A 202 15.68 -2.12 -15.67
C GLU A 202 16.30 -0.82 -16.22
N GLN A 203 15.48 0.12 -16.67
CA GLN A 203 15.96 1.44 -17.12
C GLN A 203 16.12 2.44 -15.96
N TYR A 204 15.43 2.23 -14.85
CA TYR A 204 15.47 3.10 -13.68
C TYR A 204 16.66 2.78 -12.77
N ALA A 205 17.06 1.52 -12.68
CA ALA A 205 18.13 1.02 -11.81
C ALA A 205 19.51 1.17 -12.44
#